data_732d3758c88e0214a54125b166362cf3
#
_entry.id   732d3758c88e0214a54125b166362cf3
#
_cell.length_a   1.000
_cell.length_b   1.000
_cell.length_c   1.000
_cell.angle_alpha   90.00
_cell.angle_beta   90.00
_cell.angle_gamma   90.00
#
_symmetry.space_group_name_H-M   'P 1'
#
loop_
_entity.id
_entity.type
_entity.pdbx_description
1 polymer ?
#
loop_
_entity_poly.entity_id
_entity_poly.type
_entity_poly.pdbx_seq_one_letter_code
_entity_poly.pdbx_strand_id
1 'polypeptide(L)'
;MKKAGIIGYGRFGRVLADLLSKKYKVRVYDAQKVTIDNGVEICSLEKVLECILVFIAVPIRSFENVVKEIATYKLYNTTIIDVCSVKVYPVEIMEQHF
;
A
#
# COMPACT_ATOMS: atom_id res chain seq x y z
N MET A 1 -7.98 -17.36 -5.60
CA MET A 1 -6.72 -16.63 -5.33
C MET A 1 -6.95 -15.62 -4.21
N LYS A 2 -6.05 -15.57 -3.26
CA LYS A 2 -6.17 -14.62 -2.16
C LYS A 2 -5.91 -13.21 -2.67
N LYS A 3 -6.46 -12.22 -1.96
CA LYS A 3 -6.36 -10.82 -2.37
C LYS A 3 -5.38 -10.07 -1.48
N ALA A 4 -4.56 -9.25 -2.10
CA ALA A 4 -3.65 -8.35 -1.42
C ALA A 4 -3.99 -6.92 -1.80
N GLY A 5 -3.96 -6.02 -0.83
CA GLY A 5 -4.29 -4.62 -1.03
C GLY A 5 -3.06 -3.74 -0.91
N ILE A 6 -3.07 -2.65 -1.65
CA ILE A 6 -2.01 -1.64 -1.58
C ILE A 6 -2.67 -0.28 -1.44
N ILE A 7 -2.26 0.46 -0.43
CA ILE A 7 -2.68 1.85 -0.25
C ILE A 7 -1.53 2.73 -0.69
N GLY A 8 -1.72 3.46 -1.79
CA GLY A 8 -0.68 4.26 -2.40
C GLY A 8 -0.11 3.59 -3.64
N TYR A 9 -0.34 4.18 -4.80
CA TYR A 9 0.08 3.59 -6.07
C TYR A 9 1.06 4.51 -6.79
N GLY A 10 2.08 4.94 -6.06
CA GLY A 10 3.20 5.64 -6.62
C GLY A 10 4.23 4.66 -7.17
N ARG A 11 5.47 5.11 -7.27
CA ARG A 11 6.54 4.30 -7.86
C ARG A 11 6.73 2.97 -7.13
N PHE A 12 6.81 3.01 -5.80
CA PHE A 12 7.00 1.79 -5.03
C PHE A 12 5.76 0.91 -5.02
N GLY A 13 4.58 1.52 -4.90
CA GLY A 13 3.33 0.76 -4.93
C GLY A 13 3.18 -0.03 -6.22
N ARG A 14 3.60 0.52 -7.35
CA ARG A 14 3.55 -0.17 -8.64
C ARG A 14 4.48 -1.38 -8.67
N VAL A 15 5.70 -1.23 -8.15
CA VAL A 15 6.64 -2.34 -8.06
C VAL A 15 6.08 -3.45 -7.17
N LEU A 16 5.52 -3.06 -6.02
CA LEU A 16 4.94 -4.01 -5.08
C LEU A 16 3.76 -4.75 -5.70
N ALA A 17 2.90 -4.02 -6.43
CA ALA A 17 1.76 -4.63 -7.12
C ALA A 17 2.21 -5.68 -8.13
N ASP A 18 3.26 -5.38 -8.87
CA ASP A 18 3.80 -6.30 -9.85
C ASP A 18 4.30 -7.59 -9.19
N LEU A 19 5.01 -7.46 -8.08
CA LEU A 19 5.49 -8.61 -7.34
C LEU A 19 4.34 -9.44 -6.75
N LEU A 20 3.36 -8.77 -6.15
CA LEU A 20 2.25 -9.46 -5.51
C LEU A 20 1.31 -10.12 -6.50
N SER A 21 1.17 -9.58 -7.71
CA SER A 21 0.26 -10.12 -8.71
C SER A 21 0.61 -11.54 -9.15
N LYS A 22 1.82 -12.00 -8.84
CA LYS A 22 2.23 -13.37 -9.14
C LYS A 22 1.54 -14.40 -8.25
N LYS A 23 1.08 -13.99 -7.05
CA LYS A 23 0.46 -14.90 -6.08
C LYS A 23 -0.88 -14.41 -5.56
N TYR A 24 -1.20 -13.15 -5.77
CA TYR A 24 -2.40 -12.54 -5.21
C TYR A 24 -3.16 -11.79 -6.30
N LYS A 25 -4.46 -11.67 -6.08
CA LYS A 25 -5.24 -10.71 -6.82
C LYS A 25 -5.03 -9.35 -6.13
N VAL A 26 -4.52 -8.36 -6.84
CA VAL A 26 -4.10 -7.10 -6.23
C VAL A 26 -5.16 -6.03 -6.38
N ARG A 27 -5.55 -5.41 -5.27
CA ARG A 27 -6.43 -4.25 -5.21
C ARG A 27 -5.62 -3.05 -4.75
N VAL A 28 -5.86 -1.91 -5.36
CA VAL A 28 -5.11 -0.69 -5.08
C VAL A 28 -6.06 0.47 -4.80
N TYR A 29 -5.72 1.26 -3.79
CA TYR A 29 -6.37 2.53 -3.52
C TYR A 29 -5.33 3.63 -3.50
N ASP A 30 -5.63 4.75 -4.16
CA ASP A 30 -4.81 5.95 -4.09
C ASP A 30 -5.75 7.14 -4.04
N ALA A 31 -5.46 8.11 -3.18
CA ALA A 31 -6.26 9.31 -3.06
C ALA A 31 -6.21 10.17 -4.32
N GLN A 32 -5.16 10.01 -5.11
CA GLN A 32 -5.02 10.68 -6.38
C GLN A 32 -5.42 9.76 -7.52
N LYS A 33 -5.84 10.36 -8.62
CA LYS A 33 -6.19 9.58 -9.81
C LYS A 33 -4.91 8.96 -10.38
N VAL A 34 -4.92 7.65 -10.56
CA VAL A 34 -3.77 6.92 -11.05
C VAL A 34 -4.11 6.13 -12.31
N THR A 35 -3.07 5.83 -13.10
CA THR A 35 -3.22 5.03 -14.30
C THR A 35 -3.28 3.56 -13.91
N ILE A 36 -4.20 2.82 -14.54
CA ILE A 36 -4.39 1.40 -14.27
C ILE A 36 -3.37 0.60 -15.07
N ASP A 37 -2.67 -0.29 -14.38
CA ASP A 37 -1.77 -1.25 -15.00
C ASP A 37 -2.45 -2.63 -15.04
N ASN A 38 -1.90 -3.53 -15.85
CA ASN A 38 -2.43 -4.88 -15.99
C ASN A 38 -2.34 -5.65 -14.69
N GLY A 39 -3.39 -6.39 -14.38
CA GLY A 39 -3.41 -7.27 -13.23
C GLY A 39 -3.74 -6.59 -11.92
N VAL A 40 -4.11 -5.31 -11.96
CA VAL A 40 -4.41 -4.51 -10.77
C VAL A 40 -5.81 -3.97 -10.86
N GLU A 41 -6.54 -4.03 -9.76
CA GLU A 41 -7.88 -3.46 -9.64
C GLU A 41 -7.82 -2.20 -8.79
N ILE A 42 -8.18 -1.06 -9.36
CA ILE A 42 -8.29 0.20 -8.61
C ILE A 42 -9.65 0.23 -7.93
N CYS A 43 -9.67 0.42 -6.63
CA CYS A 43 -10.93 0.42 -5.89
C CYS A 43 -10.87 1.34 -4.68
N SER A 44 -12.00 1.40 -3.95
CA SER A 44 -12.10 2.24 -2.76
C SER A 44 -11.23 1.68 -1.62
N LEU A 45 -10.94 2.53 -0.65
CA LEU A 45 -10.21 2.10 0.54
C LEU A 45 -10.92 0.95 1.25
N GLU A 46 -12.25 1.03 1.34
CA GLU A 46 -13.04 -0.03 1.97
C GLU A 46 -12.80 -1.39 1.30
N LYS A 47 -12.76 -1.40 -0.02
CA LYS A 47 -12.53 -2.64 -0.77
C LYS A 47 -11.12 -3.17 -0.59
N VAL A 48 -10.14 -2.28 -0.53
CA VAL A 48 -8.76 -2.67 -0.27
C VAL A 48 -8.62 -3.29 1.12
N LEU A 49 -9.32 -2.74 2.10
CA LEU A 49 -9.25 -3.23 3.48
C LEU A 49 -9.94 -4.58 3.69
N GLU A 50 -10.64 -5.09 2.68
CA GLU A 50 -11.19 -6.45 2.71
C GLU A 50 -10.13 -7.52 2.41
N CYS A 51 -8.97 -7.12 1.93
CA CYS A 51 -7.92 -8.06 1.57
C CYS A 51 -7.26 -8.67 2.80
N ILE A 52 -6.69 -9.87 2.64
CA ILE A 52 -6.02 -10.55 3.74
C ILE A 52 -4.72 -9.84 4.14
N LEU A 53 -4.01 -9.29 3.17
CA LEU A 53 -2.81 -8.49 3.39
C LEU A 53 -3.03 -7.11 2.82
N VAL A 54 -2.65 -6.07 3.55
CA VAL A 54 -2.75 -4.69 3.07
C VAL A 54 -1.42 -3.99 3.35
N PHE A 55 -0.83 -3.45 2.29
CA PHE A 55 0.45 -2.75 2.37
C PHE A 55 0.20 -1.25 2.28
N ILE A 56 0.78 -0.50 3.21
CA ILE A 56 0.72 0.96 3.17
C ILE A 56 1.99 1.47 2.50
N ALA A 57 1.85 2.00 1.29
CA ALA A 57 2.97 2.44 0.45
C ALA A 57 2.83 3.91 0.05
N VAL A 58 2.32 4.73 0.96
CA VAL A 58 2.20 6.17 0.73
C VAL A 58 3.47 6.88 1.19
N PRO A 59 3.71 8.13 0.72
CA PRO A 59 4.82 8.91 1.27
C PRO A 59 4.67 9.06 2.79
N ILE A 60 5.80 9.16 3.48
CA ILE A 60 5.80 9.21 4.94
C ILE A 60 4.95 10.37 5.48
N ARG A 61 4.92 11.50 4.77
CA ARG A 61 4.12 12.65 5.18
C ARG A 61 2.61 12.39 5.14
N SER A 62 2.18 11.38 4.38
CA SER A 62 0.77 11.00 4.27
C SER A 62 0.41 9.85 5.19
N PHE A 63 1.39 9.21 5.79
CA PHE A 63 1.21 7.97 6.53
C PHE A 63 0.23 8.13 7.70
N GLU A 64 0.41 9.18 8.49
CA GLU A 64 -0.43 9.41 9.67
C GLU A 64 -1.90 9.59 9.28
N ASN A 65 -2.16 10.35 8.22
CA ASN A 65 -3.53 10.57 7.75
C ASN A 65 -4.16 9.27 7.27
N VAL A 66 -3.38 8.44 6.58
CA VAL A 66 -3.85 7.14 6.10
C VAL A 66 -4.18 6.23 7.27
N VAL A 67 -3.34 6.17 8.28
CA VAL A 67 -3.58 5.34 9.47
C VAL A 67 -4.84 5.78 10.18
N LYS A 68 -5.05 7.10 10.32
CA LYS A 68 -6.27 7.63 10.94
C LYS A 68 -7.51 7.23 10.15
N GLU A 69 -7.42 7.27 8.83
CA GLU A 69 -8.53 6.90 7.97
C GLU A 69 -8.83 5.39 8.09
N ILE A 70 -7.80 4.56 8.06
CA ILE A 70 -7.96 3.12 8.24
C ILE A 70 -8.65 2.80 9.57
N ALA A 71 -8.31 3.54 10.62
CA ALA A 71 -8.86 3.31 11.95
C ALA A 71 -10.37 3.53 12.03
N THR A 72 -10.96 4.22 11.04
CA THR A 72 -12.43 4.39 10.99
C THR A 72 -13.15 3.17 10.45
N TYR A 73 -12.44 2.20 9.90
CA TYR A 73 -13.03 0.99 9.34
C TYR A 73 -12.86 -0.19 10.28
N LYS A 74 -13.81 -1.12 10.21
CA LYS A 74 -13.72 -2.36 10.97
C LYS A 74 -12.99 -3.38 10.13
N LEU A 75 -11.89 -3.91 10.65
CA LEU A 75 -11.06 -4.87 9.93
C LEU A 75 -11.34 -6.29 10.41
N TYR A 76 -11.35 -7.24 9.45
CA TYR A 76 -11.57 -8.65 9.74
C TYR A 76 -10.43 -9.45 9.12
N ASN A 77 -9.63 -10.13 9.94
CA ASN A 77 -8.56 -11.00 9.46
C ASN A 77 -7.61 -10.33 8.47
N THR A 78 -7.41 -9.03 8.63
CA THR A 78 -6.53 -8.26 7.74
C THR A 78 -5.23 -7.94 8.47
N THR A 79 -4.11 -8.25 7.83
CA THR A 79 -2.79 -7.87 8.32
C THR A 79 -2.35 -6.61 7.59
N ILE A 80 -2.05 -5.57 8.34
CA ILE A 80 -1.57 -4.30 7.79
C ILE A 80 -0.05 -4.28 7.88
N ILE A 81 0.60 -4.02 6.75
CA ILE A 81 2.04 -3.97 6.66
C ILE A 81 2.47 -2.58 6.25
N ASP A 82 3.25 -1.94 7.11
CA ASP A 82 3.78 -0.61 6.85
C ASP A 82 5.12 -0.74 6.13
N VAL A 83 5.11 -0.43 4.83
CA VAL A 83 6.36 -0.43 4.06
C VAL A 83 6.98 0.95 3.96
N CYS A 84 6.30 1.97 4.46
CA CYS A 84 6.84 3.32 4.49
C CYS A 84 8.08 3.40 5.36
N SER A 85 8.01 2.82 6.56
CA SER A 85 9.12 2.85 7.50
C SER A 85 10.32 2.05 7.02
N VAL A 86 10.09 1.03 6.21
CA VAL A 86 11.16 0.20 5.65
C VAL A 86 11.92 0.94 4.57
N LYS A 87 11.26 1.83 3.84
CA LYS A 87 11.80 2.47 2.65
C LYS A 87 12.15 3.92 2.79
N VAL A 88 11.96 4.45 3.97
CA VAL A 88 11.93 5.87 4.18
C VAL A 88 13.24 6.55 3.84
N TYR A 89 14.35 5.92 4.15
CA TYR A 89 15.63 6.59 4.09
C TYR A 89 16.46 6.12 2.91
N PRO A 90 16.75 7.01 1.94
CA PRO A 90 17.76 6.73 0.94
C PRO A 90 19.09 6.44 1.60
N VAL A 91 19.96 5.71 0.89
CA VAL A 91 21.25 5.31 1.43
C VAL A 91 22.06 6.52 1.89
N GLU A 92 22.02 7.62 1.15
CA GLU A 92 22.77 8.82 1.49
C GLU A 92 22.37 9.37 2.87
N ILE A 93 21.06 9.35 3.18
CA ILE A 93 20.59 9.84 4.47
C ILE A 93 21.06 8.91 5.57
N MET A 94 21.02 7.60 5.33
CA MET A 94 21.49 6.63 6.32
C MET A 94 22.98 6.81 6.59
N GLU A 95 23.77 7.05 5.55
CA GLU A 95 25.21 7.27 5.71
C GLU A 95 25.52 8.54 6.50
N GLN A 96 24.68 9.56 6.37
CA GLN A 96 24.86 10.80 7.14
C GLN A 96 24.58 10.60 8.62
N HIS A 97 23.73 9.67 8.99
CA HIS A 97 23.31 9.45 10.37
C HIS A 97 24.03 8.29 11.05
N PHE A 98 24.64 7.44 10.28
CA PHE A 98 25.36 6.28 10.74
C PHE A 98 26.78 6.28 10.19
#